data_44ba835215541b08331a399a78bdbdf0
#
_entry.id   44ba835215541b08331a399a78bdbdf0
#
_cell.length_a   1.000
_cell.length_b   1.000
_cell.length_c   1.000
_cell.angle_alpha   90.00
_cell.angle_beta   90.00
_cell.angle_gamma   90.00
#
_symmetry.space_group_name_H-M   'P 1'
#
loop_
_entity.id
_entity.type
_entity.pdbx_description
1 polymer ?
#
loop_
_entity_poly.entity_id
_entity_poly.type
_entity_poly.pdbx_seq_one_letter_code
_entity_poly.pdbx_strand_id
1 'polypeptide(L)'
;MKHADAIRFLHEVEQTLDCPVKPEKGEILKAGLDLGTASIVLVVLGEGDRPLAAAREFAQVVKDGLVVDFDKARAITASLKKRLEGVLGVELTEAAIAVPPGTGSRDVAAHSYVASAAGLEVTAVMDEPSAANLVIGLQNGAIADIGGGTTGVSILRNGEVIHTFDEPTGGIHITLVLAGRNRISIEEAEALKVDPARSKENLPVIAPVLQKMGRIIADGIAGFDFEEIVLVGGTSATAGIERIIGMETGRKVVVSPVPILVTPAGIALGSKGNGAS
;
A
#
# COMPACT_ATOMS: atom_id res chain seq x y z
N MET A 1 -1.88 -7.19 15.13
CA MET A 1 -0.94 -8.34 15.17
C MET A 1 0.23 -8.01 16.09
N LYS A 2 0.96 -8.98 16.71
CA LYS A 2 2.20 -8.63 17.43
C LYS A 2 3.30 -8.30 16.42
N HIS A 3 4.19 -7.39 16.76
CA HIS A 3 5.20 -6.87 15.83
C HIS A 3 6.01 -7.97 15.10
N ALA A 4 6.47 -9.00 15.82
CA ALA A 4 7.20 -10.13 15.22
C ALA A 4 6.34 -10.96 14.26
N ASP A 5 5.05 -11.12 14.55
CA ASP A 5 4.11 -11.84 13.69
C ASP A 5 3.80 -11.04 12.43
N ALA A 6 3.71 -9.70 12.53
CA ALA A 6 3.53 -8.82 11.38
C ALA A 6 4.71 -8.88 10.40
N ILE A 7 5.94 -8.89 10.93
CA ILE A 7 7.16 -9.03 10.12
C ILE A 7 7.14 -10.35 9.34
N ARG A 8 6.88 -11.46 10.03
CA ARG A 8 6.82 -12.79 9.40
C ARG A 8 5.71 -12.84 8.33
N PHE A 9 4.52 -12.39 8.68
CA PHE A 9 3.37 -12.36 7.78
C PHE A 9 3.66 -11.59 6.48
N LEU A 10 4.25 -10.38 6.57
CA LEU A 10 4.57 -9.59 5.39
C LEU A 10 5.63 -10.25 4.50
N HIS A 11 6.63 -10.90 5.07
CA HIS A 11 7.60 -11.67 4.27
C HIS A 11 6.97 -12.91 3.64
N GLU A 12 6.05 -13.59 4.33
CA GLU A 12 5.28 -14.68 3.74
C GLU A 12 4.41 -14.18 2.57
N VAL A 13 3.72 -13.03 2.71
CA VAL A 13 2.97 -12.40 1.61
C VAL A 13 3.90 -12.05 0.44
N GLU A 14 5.07 -11.47 0.72
CA GLU A 14 6.07 -11.15 -0.32
C GLU A 14 6.51 -12.40 -1.09
N GLN A 15 6.80 -13.48 -0.39
CA GLN A 15 7.20 -14.75 -1.02
C GLN A 15 6.14 -15.28 -1.99
N THR A 16 4.87 -15.03 -1.72
CA THR A 16 3.78 -15.49 -2.60
C THR A 16 3.69 -14.75 -3.94
N LEU A 17 4.41 -13.63 -4.12
CA LEU A 17 4.55 -12.98 -5.43
C LEU A 17 5.23 -13.90 -6.46
N ASP A 18 6.20 -14.69 -6.02
CA ASP A 18 7.00 -15.58 -6.86
C ASP A 18 6.67 -17.06 -6.64
N CYS A 19 6.26 -17.40 -5.40
CA CYS A 19 5.99 -18.77 -4.97
C CYS A 19 4.59 -18.90 -4.34
N PRO A 20 3.52 -18.85 -5.15
CA PRO A 20 2.16 -18.99 -4.65
C PRO A 20 1.90 -20.39 -4.08
N VAL A 21 1.05 -20.45 -3.06
CA VAL A 21 0.63 -21.69 -2.38
C VAL A 21 -0.82 -21.99 -2.75
N LYS A 22 -1.09 -23.21 -3.20
CA LYS A 22 -2.46 -23.62 -3.51
C LYS A 22 -3.31 -23.74 -2.25
N PRO A 23 -4.58 -23.31 -2.30
CA PRO A 23 -5.51 -23.54 -1.20
C PRO A 23 -5.83 -25.03 -1.05
N GLU A 24 -6.28 -25.41 0.13
CA GLU A 24 -6.88 -26.70 0.37
C GLU A 24 -8.28 -26.78 -0.28
N LYS A 25 -8.76 -28.00 -0.50
CA LYS A 25 -10.08 -28.17 -1.14
C LYS A 25 -11.19 -27.63 -0.24
N GLY A 26 -11.91 -26.62 -0.71
CA GLY A 26 -12.99 -25.98 0.03
C GLY A 26 -12.53 -24.94 1.05
N GLU A 27 -11.26 -24.55 1.02
CA GLU A 27 -10.71 -23.50 1.88
C GLU A 27 -11.36 -22.14 1.59
N ILE A 28 -11.74 -21.43 2.64
CA ILE A 28 -12.28 -20.07 2.54
C ILE A 28 -11.16 -19.10 2.17
N LEU A 29 -11.35 -18.34 1.10
CA LEU A 29 -10.38 -17.37 0.62
C LEU A 29 -10.79 -15.95 0.97
N LYS A 30 -9.83 -15.14 1.35
CA LYS A 30 -9.95 -13.71 1.57
C LYS A 30 -9.10 -12.99 0.54
N ALA A 31 -9.70 -12.13 -0.27
CA ALA A 31 -8.95 -11.33 -1.23
C ALA A 31 -9.00 -9.85 -0.86
N GLY A 32 -7.87 -9.16 -1.03
CA GLY A 32 -7.73 -7.72 -0.87
C GLY A 32 -7.20 -7.10 -2.15
N LEU A 33 -7.97 -6.17 -2.72
CA LEU A 33 -7.60 -5.40 -3.91
C LEU A 33 -7.27 -3.97 -3.50
N ASP A 34 -6.04 -3.57 -3.75
CA ASP A 34 -5.55 -2.20 -3.56
C ASP A 34 -5.37 -1.51 -4.93
N LEU A 35 -6.11 -0.44 -5.13
CA LEU A 35 -6.06 0.41 -6.33
C LEU A 35 -5.23 1.67 -6.04
N GLY A 36 -3.92 1.49 -5.89
CA GLY A 36 -3.02 2.59 -5.56
C GLY A 36 -2.65 3.49 -6.72
N THR A 37 -2.08 4.67 -6.42
CA THR A 37 -1.66 5.67 -7.43
C THR A 37 -0.57 5.16 -8.37
N ALA A 38 0.33 4.30 -7.90
CA ALA A 38 1.47 3.81 -8.68
C ALA A 38 1.39 2.32 -9.03
N SER A 39 0.49 1.57 -8.40
CA SER A 39 0.33 0.13 -8.63
C SER A 39 -1.04 -0.35 -8.21
N ILE A 40 -1.47 -1.43 -8.85
CA ILE A 40 -2.60 -2.24 -8.39
C ILE A 40 -2.02 -3.52 -7.78
N VAL A 41 -2.50 -3.89 -6.60
CA VAL A 41 -2.05 -5.09 -5.88
C VAL A 41 -3.26 -5.92 -5.50
N LEU A 42 -3.19 -7.23 -5.74
CA LEU A 42 -4.19 -8.20 -5.29
C LEU A 42 -3.50 -9.24 -4.42
N VAL A 43 -3.96 -9.39 -3.17
CA VAL A 43 -3.46 -10.36 -2.19
C VAL A 43 -4.56 -11.34 -1.86
N VAL A 44 -4.22 -12.63 -1.79
CA VAL A 44 -5.14 -13.72 -1.42
C VAL A 44 -4.59 -14.45 -0.19
N LEU A 45 -5.42 -14.55 0.82
CA LEU A 45 -5.18 -15.30 2.06
C LEU A 45 -6.15 -16.48 2.12
N GLY A 46 -5.73 -17.55 2.76
CA GLY A 46 -6.56 -18.71 3.11
C GLY A 46 -6.97 -18.71 4.58
N GLU A 47 -7.40 -19.86 5.07
CA GLU A 47 -7.80 -20.03 6.47
C GLU A 47 -6.66 -19.68 7.44
N GLY A 48 -7.06 -19.06 8.57
CA GLY A 48 -6.10 -18.58 9.57
C GLY A 48 -5.22 -17.45 9.07
N ASP A 49 -5.66 -16.72 8.04
CA ASP A 49 -4.93 -15.60 7.42
C ASP A 49 -3.60 -16.02 6.76
N ARG A 50 -3.50 -17.28 6.35
CA ARG A 50 -2.31 -17.84 5.69
C ARG A 50 -2.12 -17.23 4.30
N PRO A 51 -0.97 -16.60 3.98
CA PRO A 51 -0.72 -16.07 2.63
C PRO A 51 -0.69 -17.19 1.58
N LEU A 52 -1.46 -17.00 0.50
CA LEU A 52 -1.54 -17.96 -0.60
C LEU A 52 -0.93 -17.43 -1.88
N ALA A 53 -1.30 -16.22 -2.28
CA ALA A 53 -0.81 -15.62 -3.50
C ALA A 53 -0.91 -14.09 -3.44
N ALA A 54 0.03 -13.42 -4.10
CA ALA A 54 -0.03 -12.00 -4.34
C ALA A 54 0.36 -11.70 -5.78
N ALA A 55 -0.22 -10.63 -6.34
CA ALA A 55 0.13 -10.15 -7.65
C ALA A 55 0.06 -8.63 -7.67
N ARG A 56 1.00 -8.00 -8.37
CA ARG A 56 1.00 -6.55 -8.56
C ARG A 56 1.35 -6.16 -9.98
N GLU A 57 0.88 -4.99 -10.38
CA GLU A 57 1.24 -4.35 -11.64
C GLU A 57 1.41 -2.85 -11.41
N PHE A 58 2.52 -2.28 -11.88
CA PHE A 58 2.75 -0.84 -11.80
C PHE A 58 1.92 -0.14 -12.88
N ALA A 59 1.08 0.79 -12.46
CA ALA A 59 0.23 1.56 -13.36
C ALA A 59 -0.23 2.85 -12.66
N GLN A 60 -0.32 3.92 -13.43
CA GLN A 60 -0.84 5.21 -12.98
C GLN A 60 -2.30 5.32 -13.47
N VAL A 61 -3.22 4.71 -12.75
CA VAL A 61 -4.66 4.68 -13.06
C VAL A 61 -5.51 5.36 -12.00
N VAL A 62 -4.90 5.69 -10.86
CA VAL A 62 -5.49 6.47 -9.77
C VAL A 62 -4.62 7.70 -9.53
N LYS A 63 -5.24 8.83 -9.28
CA LYS A 63 -4.57 10.08 -8.91
C LYS A 63 -5.37 10.75 -7.80
N ASP A 64 -4.70 11.06 -6.70
CA ASP A 64 -5.30 11.73 -5.53
C ASP A 64 -6.58 11.00 -5.05
N GLY A 65 -6.54 9.66 -5.01
CA GLY A 65 -7.68 8.82 -4.64
C GLY A 65 -8.78 8.66 -5.71
N LEU A 66 -8.63 9.30 -6.89
CA LEU A 66 -9.61 9.25 -7.98
C LEU A 66 -9.15 8.27 -9.07
N VAL A 67 -10.06 7.40 -9.52
CA VAL A 67 -9.80 6.56 -10.70
C VAL A 67 -9.83 7.44 -11.94
N VAL A 68 -8.67 7.67 -12.57
CA VAL A 68 -8.51 8.54 -13.75
C VAL A 68 -8.50 7.77 -15.06
N ASP A 69 -8.24 6.47 -15.03
CA ASP A 69 -8.29 5.58 -16.19
C ASP A 69 -9.00 4.27 -15.81
N PHE A 70 -10.34 4.30 -15.90
CA PHE A 70 -11.19 3.18 -15.51
C PHE A 70 -10.92 1.91 -16.32
N ASP A 71 -10.82 2.02 -17.65
CA ASP A 71 -10.66 0.86 -18.52
C ASP A 71 -9.32 0.15 -18.29
N LYS A 72 -8.26 0.92 -18.10
CA LYS A 72 -6.95 0.39 -17.76
C LYS A 72 -6.91 -0.22 -16.37
N ALA A 73 -7.52 0.44 -15.36
CA ALA A 73 -7.63 -0.10 -14.00
C ALA A 73 -8.36 -1.44 -13.98
N ARG A 74 -9.52 -1.50 -14.67
CA ARG A 74 -10.29 -2.74 -14.84
C ARG A 74 -9.50 -3.84 -15.54
N ALA A 75 -8.82 -3.51 -16.65
CA ALA A 75 -8.07 -4.48 -17.43
C ALA A 75 -6.91 -5.08 -16.61
N ILE A 76 -6.19 -4.25 -15.86
CA ILE A 76 -5.11 -4.69 -14.98
C ILE A 76 -5.68 -5.56 -13.85
N THR A 77 -6.74 -5.13 -13.17
CA THR A 77 -7.37 -5.91 -12.10
C THR A 77 -7.81 -7.29 -12.61
N ALA A 78 -8.47 -7.34 -13.79
CA ALA A 78 -8.87 -8.62 -14.41
C ALA A 78 -7.66 -9.49 -14.77
N SER A 79 -6.56 -8.90 -15.22
CA SER A 79 -5.30 -9.60 -15.51
C SER A 79 -4.68 -10.21 -14.25
N LEU A 80 -4.60 -9.44 -13.16
CA LEU A 80 -4.09 -9.92 -11.86
C LEU A 80 -4.98 -11.06 -11.31
N LYS A 81 -6.31 -10.88 -11.35
CA LYS A 81 -7.28 -11.92 -10.96
C LYS A 81 -7.02 -13.21 -11.72
N LYS A 82 -7.01 -13.15 -13.07
CA LYS A 82 -6.79 -14.30 -13.93
C LYS A 82 -5.45 -15.00 -13.65
N ARG A 83 -4.40 -14.21 -13.39
CA ARG A 83 -3.07 -14.75 -13.05
C ARG A 83 -3.12 -15.53 -11.74
N LEU A 84 -3.76 -14.97 -10.69
CA LEU A 84 -3.87 -15.64 -9.39
C LEU A 84 -4.78 -16.87 -9.47
N GLU A 85 -5.91 -16.82 -10.15
CA GLU A 85 -6.77 -17.98 -10.39
C GLU A 85 -6.05 -19.13 -11.09
N GLY A 86 -5.20 -18.80 -12.07
CA GLY A 86 -4.40 -19.80 -12.80
C GLY A 86 -3.42 -20.55 -11.89
N VAL A 87 -2.80 -19.88 -10.92
CA VAL A 87 -1.82 -20.50 -10.00
C VAL A 87 -2.50 -21.18 -8.81
N LEU A 88 -3.59 -20.58 -8.30
CA LEU A 88 -4.37 -21.14 -7.19
C LEU A 88 -5.23 -22.34 -7.61
N GLY A 89 -5.70 -22.36 -8.86
CA GLY A 89 -6.59 -23.39 -9.39
C GLY A 89 -8.04 -23.24 -8.93
N VAL A 90 -8.43 -22.06 -8.46
CA VAL A 90 -9.78 -21.71 -7.97
C VAL A 90 -10.19 -20.34 -8.50
N GLU A 91 -11.49 -20.11 -8.63
CA GLU A 91 -12.04 -18.82 -9.02
C GLU A 91 -12.06 -17.85 -7.82
N LEU A 92 -11.71 -16.59 -8.06
CA LEU A 92 -11.81 -15.49 -7.10
C LEU A 92 -13.05 -14.67 -7.46
N THR A 93 -14.10 -14.73 -6.67
CA THR A 93 -15.37 -14.05 -6.92
C THR A 93 -15.55 -12.77 -6.12
N GLU A 94 -14.82 -12.61 -5.04
CA GLU A 94 -14.99 -11.54 -4.07
C GLU A 94 -13.65 -10.92 -3.69
N ALA A 95 -13.68 -9.64 -3.30
CA ALA A 95 -12.54 -8.96 -2.67
C ALA A 95 -13.01 -7.84 -1.75
N ALA A 96 -12.22 -7.53 -0.72
CA ALA A 96 -12.29 -6.24 -0.05
C ALA A 96 -11.46 -5.22 -0.81
N ILE A 97 -11.79 -3.93 -0.64
CA ILE A 97 -11.03 -2.79 -1.17
C ILE A 97 -10.75 -1.78 -0.06
N ALA A 98 -9.77 -0.91 -0.29
CA ALA A 98 -9.60 0.27 0.54
C ALA A 98 -9.61 1.54 -0.32
N VAL A 99 -9.88 2.66 0.34
CA VAL A 99 -9.88 4.00 -0.22
C VAL A 99 -9.19 4.96 0.75
N PRO A 100 -8.63 6.08 0.28
CA PRO A 100 -8.10 7.11 1.16
C PRO A 100 -9.14 7.61 2.16
N PRO A 101 -8.74 8.01 3.37
CA PRO A 101 -9.64 8.60 4.35
C PRO A 101 -10.39 9.81 3.80
N GLY A 102 -11.68 9.93 4.11
CA GLY A 102 -12.49 11.05 3.66
C GLY A 102 -12.90 10.99 2.17
N THR A 103 -12.62 9.89 1.48
CA THR A 103 -13.05 9.67 0.09
C THR A 103 -14.58 9.79 -0.03
N GLY A 104 -15.03 10.59 -0.97
CA GLY A 104 -16.47 10.80 -1.23
C GLY A 104 -17.16 9.53 -1.76
N SER A 105 -18.47 9.42 -1.53
CA SER A 105 -19.24 8.22 -1.94
C SER A 105 -19.16 7.89 -3.43
N ARG A 106 -18.99 8.89 -4.30
CA ARG A 106 -18.82 8.68 -5.75
C ARG A 106 -17.49 8.00 -6.08
N ASP A 107 -16.44 8.38 -5.39
CA ASP A 107 -15.10 7.86 -5.62
C ASP A 107 -14.95 6.46 -5.03
N VAL A 108 -15.55 6.21 -3.86
CA VAL A 108 -15.72 4.85 -3.31
C VAL A 108 -16.46 3.96 -4.32
N ALA A 109 -17.53 4.45 -4.95
CA ALA A 109 -18.26 3.72 -5.96
C ALA A 109 -17.40 3.43 -7.21
N ALA A 110 -16.54 4.39 -7.62
CA ALA A 110 -15.64 4.18 -8.76
C ALA A 110 -14.64 3.03 -8.51
N HIS A 111 -14.03 2.97 -7.31
CA HIS A 111 -13.16 1.85 -6.92
C HIS A 111 -13.92 0.53 -6.90
N SER A 112 -15.13 0.52 -6.33
CA SER A 112 -15.99 -0.66 -6.30
C SER A 112 -16.39 -1.13 -7.71
N TYR A 113 -16.66 -0.19 -8.63
CA TYR A 113 -16.97 -0.52 -10.02
C TYR A 113 -15.78 -1.12 -10.78
N VAL A 114 -14.55 -0.67 -10.52
CA VAL A 114 -13.35 -1.29 -11.09
C VAL A 114 -13.27 -2.77 -10.68
N ALA A 115 -13.42 -3.07 -9.38
CA ALA A 115 -13.41 -4.42 -8.86
C ALA A 115 -14.53 -5.27 -9.48
N SER A 116 -15.78 -4.79 -9.44
CA SER A 116 -16.95 -5.50 -9.98
C SER A 116 -16.85 -5.74 -11.49
N ALA A 117 -16.37 -4.76 -12.25
CA ALA A 117 -16.16 -4.89 -13.70
C ALA A 117 -15.00 -5.84 -14.06
N ALA A 118 -14.10 -6.12 -13.12
CA ALA A 118 -13.07 -7.16 -13.23
C ALA A 118 -13.56 -8.54 -12.74
N GLY A 119 -14.81 -8.65 -12.28
CA GLY A 119 -15.43 -9.89 -11.80
C GLY A 119 -15.12 -10.22 -10.34
N LEU A 120 -14.92 -9.17 -9.51
CA LEU A 120 -14.75 -9.29 -8.05
C LEU A 120 -15.88 -8.53 -7.35
N GLU A 121 -16.78 -9.22 -6.68
CA GLU A 121 -17.79 -8.60 -5.83
C GLU A 121 -17.09 -7.96 -4.60
N VAL A 122 -17.45 -6.71 -4.28
CA VAL A 122 -16.85 -6.00 -3.15
C VAL A 122 -17.57 -6.35 -1.86
N THR A 123 -16.90 -7.09 -0.99
CA THR A 123 -17.45 -7.57 0.30
C THR A 123 -17.23 -6.61 1.46
N ALA A 124 -16.22 -5.75 1.37
CA ALA A 124 -15.91 -4.72 2.36
C ALA A 124 -15.18 -3.55 1.72
N VAL A 125 -15.45 -2.36 2.23
CA VAL A 125 -14.70 -1.15 1.93
C VAL A 125 -14.17 -0.59 3.24
N MET A 126 -12.88 -0.31 3.31
CA MET A 126 -12.24 0.26 4.48
C MET A 126 -11.39 1.47 4.10
N ASP A 127 -10.93 2.24 5.06
CA ASP A 127 -9.90 3.24 4.82
C ASP A 127 -8.51 2.59 4.84
N GLU A 128 -7.59 3.12 4.02
CA GLU A 128 -6.24 2.60 3.88
C GLU A 128 -5.47 2.51 5.21
N PRO A 129 -5.51 3.54 6.11
CA PRO A 129 -4.83 3.44 7.41
C PRO A 129 -5.37 2.33 8.31
N SER A 130 -6.68 2.14 8.34
CA SER A 130 -7.29 1.05 9.11
C SER A 130 -6.87 -0.30 8.55
N ALA A 131 -6.84 -0.45 7.22
CA ALA A 131 -6.31 -1.65 6.58
C ALA A 131 -4.84 -1.87 6.96
N ALA A 132 -3.98 -0.86 6.83
CA ALA A 132 -2.58 -0.95 7.22
C ALA A 132 -2.42 -1.36 8.69
N ASN A 133 -3.27 -0.83 9.58
CA ASN A 133 -3.19 -1.15 11.01
C ASN A 133 -3.64 -2.57 11.36
N LEU A 134 -4.43 -3.24 10.54
CA LEU A 134 -4.71 -4.68 10.74
C LEU A 134 -3.42 -5.51 10.70
N VAL A 135 -2.45 -5.10 9.90
CA VAL A 135 -1.12 -5.73 9.82
C VAL A 135 -0.21 -5.22 10.94
N ILE A 136 -0.05 -3.89 11.06
CA ILE A 136 0.91 -3.25 11.97
C ILE A 136 0.53 -3.48 13.44
N GLY A 137 -0.75 -3.37 13.77
CA GLY A 137 -1.25 -3.54 15.14
C GLY A 137 -0.85 -2.40 16.08
N LEU A 138 -0.58 -1.21 15.54
CA LEU A 138 -0.20 -0.02 16.31
C LEU A 138 -1.37 0.42 17.19
N GLN A 139 -1.12 0.56 18.50
CA GLN A 139 -2.13 1.02 19.44
C GLN A 139 -2.12 2.55 19.59
N ASN A 140 -0.94 3.13 19.73
CA ASN A 140 -0.77 4.58 19.88
C ASN A 140 0.46 5.01 19.08
N GLY A 141 0.28 5.96 18.15
CA GLY A 141 1.33 6.41 17.27
C GLY A 141 0.81 6.95 15.96
N ALA A 142 1.67 7.02 14.96
CA ALA A 142 1.28 7.40 13.61
C ALA A 142 1.68 6.33 12.58
N ILE A 143 0.82 6.13 11.60
CA ILE A 143 1.16 5.44 10.35
C ILE A 143 1.32 6.53 9.28
N ALA A 144 2.46 6.57 8.62
CA ALA A 144 2.68 7.44 7.46
C ALA A 144 2.80 6.56 6.21
N ASP A 145 1.79 6.66 5.34
CA ASP A 145 1.77 5.99 4.04
C ASP A 145 2.40 6.92 2.99
N ILE A 146 3.58 6.55 2.51
CA ILE A 146 4.26 7.29 1.46
C ILE A 146 4.12 6.48 0.17
N GLY A 147 3.05 6.80 -0.55
CA GLY A 147 2.68 6.17 -1.81
C GLY A 147 3.42 6.75 -3.01
N GLY A 148 2.93 6.44 -4.21
CA GLY A 148 3.44 7.01 -5.46
C GLY A 148 3.08 8.47 -5.65
N GLY A 149 1.85 8.88 -5.26
CA GLY A 149 1.31 10.23 -5.47
C GLY A 149 1.34 11.09 -4.23
N THR A 150 1.01 10.55 -3.07
CA THR A 150 0.75 11.27 -1.83
C THR A 150 1.61 10.81 -0.65
N THR A 151 1.64 11.61 0.39
CA THR A 151 2.11 11.28 1.74
C THR A 151 0.92 11.47 2.68
N GLY A 152 0.34 10.36 3.11
CA GLY A 152 -0.75 10.31 4.07
C GLY A 152 -0.23 10.03 5.48
N VAL A 153 -0.84 10.66 6.48
CA VAL A 153 -0.53 10.45 7.89
C VAL A 153 -1.82 10.12 8.64
N SER A 154 -1.78 9.08 9.45
CA SER A 154 -2.89 8.69 10.31
C SER A 154 -2.43 8.55 11.73
N ILE A 155 -3.13 9.22 12.65
CA ILE A 155 -2.87 9.13 14.09
C ILE A 155 -3.78 8.08 14.68
N LEU A 156 -3.19 7.17 15.44
CA LEU A 156 -3.89 6.10 16.11
C LEU A 156 -3.88 6.27 17.63
N ARG A 157 -5.02 5.98 18.24
CA ARG A 157 -5.19 5.89 19.70
C ARG A 157 -6.04 4.66 20.04
N ASN A 158 -5.53 3.79 20.89
CA ASN A 158 -6.13 2.50 21.22
C ASN A 158 -6.44 1.63 19.99
N GLY A 159 -5.59 1.71 18.97
CA GLY A 159 -5.75 0.97 17.72
C GLY A 159 -6.72 1.57 16.70
N GLU A 160 -7.40 2.66 17.05
CA GLU A 160 -8.36 3.35 16.19
C GLU A 160 -7.76 4.61 15.57
N VAL A 161 -8.09 4.89 14.32
CA VAL A 161 -7.69 6.10 13.61
C VAL A 161 -8.52 7.28 14.14
N ILE A 162 -7.84 8.28 14.73
CA ILE A 162 -8.49 9.46 15.31
C ILE A 162 -8.27 10.74 14.50
N HIS A 163 -7.28 10.75 13.61
CA HIS A 163 -6.97 11.87 12.73
C HIS A 163 -6.26 11.38 11.48
N THR A 164 -6.55 12.03 10.36
CA THR A 164 -5.87 11.79 9.08
C THR A 164 -5.50 13.10 8.41
N PHE A 165 -4.38 13.07 7.71
CA PHE A 165 -3.87 14.19 6.92
C PHE A 165 -3.20 13.63 5.67
N ASP A 166 -3.42 14.22 4.51
CA ASP A 166 -2.87 13.76 3.24
C ASP A 166 -2.43 14.95 2.37
N GLU A 167 -1.27 14.84 1.75
CA GLU A 167 -0.72 15.86 0.87
C GLU A 167 -0.18 15.25 -0.43
N PRO A 168 -0.37 15.92 -1.58
CA PRO A 168 0.03 15.41 -2.89
C PRO A 168 1.55 15.49 -3.11
N THR A 169 2.32 14.72 -2.33
CA THR A 169 3.76 14.58 -2.47
C THR A 169 4.14 13.13 -2.22
N GLY A 170 4.53 12.40 -3.23
CA GLY A 170 4.87 10.97 -3.17
C GLY A 170 6.05 10.62 -4.07
N GLY A 171 6.25 9.34 -4.33
CA GLY A 171 7.39 8.77 -5.06
C GLY A 171 7.57 9.30 -6.48
N ILE A 172 6.52 9.78 -7.15
CA ILE A 172 6.63 10.42 -8.45
C ILE A 172 7.54 11.67 -8.42
N HIS A 173 7.55 12.41 -7.31
CA HIS A 173 8.42 13.58 -7.16
C HIS A 173 9.90 13.17 -7.11
N ILE A 174 10.22 12.01 -6.54
CA ILE A 174 11.58 11.43 -6.60
C ILE A 174 11.92 11.08 -8.04
N THR A 175 11.02 10.42 -8.75
CA THR A 175 11.20 10.04 -10.16
C THR A 175 11.44 11.26 -11.04
N LEU A 176 10.65 12.32 -10.86
CA LEU A 176 10.81 13.59 -11.61
C LEU A 176 12.18 14.25 -11.37
N VAL A 177 12.65 14.26 -10.11
CA VAL A 177 13.97 14.82 -9.75
C VAL A 177 15.09 14.01 -10.40
N LEU A 178 15.00 12.67 -10.38
CA LEU A 178 15.99 11.79 -11.02
C LEU A 178 15.97 11.93 -12.54
N ALA A 179 14.79 12.01 -13.15
CA ALA A 179 14.64 12.23 -14.60
C ALA A 179 15.30 13.54 -15.05
N GLY A 180 14.99 14.64 -14.35
CA GLY A 180 15.57 15.94 -14.66
C GLY A 180 17.08 16.00 -14.43
N ARG A 181 17.57 15.43 -13.32
CA ARG A 181 19.00 15.38 -12.98
C ARG A 181 19.82 14.61 -14.01
N ASN A 182 19.29 13.47 -14.47
CA ASN A 182 20.01 12.56 -15.36
C ASN A 182 19.66 12.77 -16.85
N ARG A 183 18.64 13.61 -17.16
CA ARG A 183 18.12 13.86 -18.52
C ARG A 183 17.66 12.56 -19.22
N ILE A 184 16.91 11.75 -18.48
CA ILE A 184 16.36 10.46 -18.90
C ILE A 184 14.82 10.48 -18.88
N SER A 185 14.19 9.47 -19.47
CA SER A 185 12.73 9.33 -19.43
C SER A 185 12.22 9.06 -18.01
N ILE A 186 10.90 9.21 -17.79
CA ILE A 186 10.26 8.90 -16.51
C ILE A 186 10.39 7.42 -16.19
N GLU A 187 10.26 6.55 -17.19
CA GLU A 187 10.38 5.09 -17.06
C GLU A 187 11.80 4.68 -16.63
N GLU A 188 12.82 5.27 -17.25
CA GLU A 188 14.22 5.05 -16.89
C GLU A 188 14.52 5.58 -15.48
N ALA A 189 13.96 6.73 -15.11
CA ALA A 189 14.11 7.31 -13.77
C ALA A 189 13.40 6.48 -12.69
N GLU A 190 12.25 5.88 -13.02
CA GLU A 190 11.54 4.96 -12.11
C GLU A 190 12.39 3.70 -11.87
N ALA A 191 12.95 3.12 -12.92
CA ALA A 191 13.87 1.99 -12.79
C ALA A 191 15.11 2.36 -11.95
N LEU A 192 15.66 3.55 -12.15
CA LEU A 192 16.81 4.06 -11.39
C LEU A 192 16.46 4.28 -9.91
N LYS A 193 15.23 4.73 -9.61
CA LYS A 193 14.74 4.95 -8.25
C LYS A 193 14.68 3.66 -7.43
N VAL A 194 14.19 2.58 -8.04
CA VAL A 194 13.99 1.30 -7.36
C VAL A 194 15.22 0.39 -7.37
N ASP A 195 16.31 0.77 -8.06
CA ASP A 195 17.54 0.00 -8.09
C ASP A 195 18.34 0.14 -6.79
N PRO A 196 18.47 -0.94 -5.99
CA PRO A 196 19.21 -0.89 -4.72
C PRO A 196 20.68 -0.51 -4.89
N ALA A 197 21.30 -0.86 -6.03
CA ALA A 197 22.71 -0.55 -6.32
C ALA A 197 22.96 0.95 -6.48
N ARG A 198 21.93 1.72 -6.85
CA ARG A 198 22.00 3.18 -7.06
C ARG A 198 21.57 3.99 -5.84
N SER A 199 21.09 3.34 -4.77
CA SER A 199 20.54 4.04 -3.59
C SER A 199 21.49 5.07 -2.99
N LYS A 200 22.78 4.73 -2.83
CA LYS A 200 23.79 5.63 -2.26
C LYS A 200 24.05 6.85 -3.14
N GLU A 201 24.03 6.69 -4.45
CA GLU A 201 24.25 7.76 -5.44
C GLU A 201 23.01 8.66 -5.54
N ASN A 202 21.82 8.06 -5.50
CA ASN A 202 20.55 8.77 -5.62
C ASN A 202 20.23 9.58 -4.37
N LEU A 203 20.58 9.09 -3.16
CA LEU A 203 20.17 9.68 -1.90
C LEU A 203 20.45 11.19 -1.77
N PRO A 204 21.63 11.72 -2.08
CA PRO A 204 21.88 13.17 -2.00
C PRO A 204 21.00 13.98 -2.96
N VAL A 205 20.64 13.41 -4.11
CA VAL A 205 19.82 14.05 -5.15
C VAL A 205 18.35 14.13 -4.70
N ILE A 206 17.83 13.07 -4.07
CA ILE A 206 16.43 12.96 -3.66
C ILE A 206 16.18 13.45 -2.23
N ALA A 207 17.22 13.66 -1.43
CA ALA A 207 17.09 14.09 -0.04
C ALA A 207 16.16 15.30 0.16
N PRO A 208 16.17 16.35 -0.69
CA PRO A 208 15.23 17.47 -0.54
C PRO A 208 13.76 17.06 -0.67
N VAL A 209 13.45 16.05 -1.50
CA VAL A 209 12.10 15.51 -1.65
C VAL A 209 11.71 14.74 -0.39
N LEU A 210 12.61 13.91 0.13
CA LEU A 210 12.38 13.16 1.39
C LEU A 210 12.22 14.11 2.58
N GLN A 211 12.98 15.20 2.63
CA GLN A 211 12.82 16.25 3.65
C GLN A 211 11.44 16.92 3.55
N LYS A 212 10.97 17.21 2.32
CA LYS A 212 9.62 17.75 2.13
C LYS A 212 8.57 16.76 2.66
N MET A 213 8.68 15.46 2.36
CA MET A 213 7.79 14.44 2.91
C MET A 213 7.85 14.41 4.45
N GLY A 214 9.05 14.51 5.02
CA GLY A 214 9.24 14.59 6.47
C GLY A 214 8.53 15.79 7.10
N ARG A 215 8.57 16.97 6.46
CA ARG A 215 7.84 18.18 6.92
C ARG A 215 6.33 17.99 6.82
N ILE A 216 5.83 17.41 5.74
CA ILE A 216 4.42 17.06 5.58
C ILE A 216 3.97 16.17 6.75
N ILE A 217 4.76 15.14 7.08
CA ILE A 217 4.47 14.27 8.21
C ILE A 217 4.52 15.05 9.53
N ALA A 218 5.54 15.91 9.73
CA ALA A 218 5.66 16.75 10.93
C ALA A 218 4.44 17.67 11.11
N ASP A 219 3.95 18.27 10.02
CA ASP A 219 2.75 19.12 10.04
C ASP A 219 1.50 18.30 10.38
N GLY A 220 1.35 17.09 9.77
CA GLY A 220 0.21 16.21 10.02
C GLY A 220 0.15 15.64 11.43
N ILE A 221 1.30 15.52 12.13
CA ILE A 221 1.35 15.04 13.52
C ILE A 221 1.36 16.15 14.56
N ALA A 222 1.34 17.41 14.13
CA ALA A 222 1.45 18.56 15.04
C ALA A 222 0.30 18.55 16.07
N GLY A 223 0.65 18.71 17.34
CA GLY A 223 -0.32 18.71 18.45
C GLY A 223 -0.69 17.33 18.98
N PHE A 224 -0.17 16.24 18.39
CA PHE A 224 -0.38 14.90 18.91
C PHE A 224 0.85 14.40 19.67
N ASP A 225 0.60 13.71 20.79
CA ASP A 225 1.66 13.14 21.63
C ASP A 225 1.71 11.62 21.48
N PHE A 226 2.82 11.14 20.93
CA PHE A 226 3.17 9.72 20.75
C PHE A 226 4.66 9.59 20.43
N GLU A 227 5.21 8.37 20.48
CA GLU A 227 6.64 8.15 20.33
C GLU A 227 7.07 7.69 18.94
N GLU A 228 6.24 6.93 18.24
CA GLU A 228 6.65 6.18 17.05
C GLU A 228 5.80 6.49 15.82
N ILE A 229 6.48 6.61 14.67
CA ILE A 229 5.90 6.68 13.33
C ILE A 229 6.29 5.41 12.59
N VAL A 230 5.32 4.68 12.07
CA VAL A 230 5.54 3.53 11.18
C VAL A 230 5.32 3.97 9.74
N LEU A 231 6.35 3.80 8.90
CA LEU A 231 6.28 4.10 7.47
C LEU A 231 5.80 2.88 6.71
N VAL A 232 4.78 3.09 5.87
CA VAL A 232 4.22 2.14 4.92
C VAL A 232 4.16 2.76 3.54
N GLY A 233 3.72 2.02 2.52
CA GLY A 233 3.69 2.49 1.13
C GLY A 233 5.03 2.29 0.40
N GLY A 234 4.95 2.16 -0.92
CA GLY A 234 6.11 1.75 -1.73
C GLY A 234 7.31 2.68 -1.66
N THR A 235 7.09 3.99 -1.50
CA THR A 235 8.17 4.98 -1.41
C THR A 235 8.93 4.88 -0.09
N SER A 236 8.33 4.34 0.96
CA SER A 236 8.97 4.09 2.25
C SER A 236 10.12 3.07 2.18
N ALA A 237 10.22 2.29 1.10
CA ALA A 237 11.36 1.41 0.83
C ALA A 237 12.65 2.18 0.43
N THR A 238 12.59 3.50 0.26
CA THR A 238 13.74 4.31 -0.10
C THR A 238 14.80 4.29 1.02
N ALA A 239 16.00 3.86 0.70
CA ALA A 239 17.07 3.71 1.70
C ALA A 239 17.38 5.05 2.40
N GLY A 240 17.38 5.05 3.73
CA GLY A 240 17.67 6.20 4.57
C GLY A 240 16.51 7.16 4.79
N ILE A 241 15.31 6.84 4.29
CA ILE A 241 14.10 7.66 4.47
C ILE A 241 13.76 7.81 5.97
N GLU A 242 13.89 6.74 6.76
CA GLU A 242 13.61 6.73 8.20
C GLU A 242 14.45 7.75 8.95
N ARG A 243 15.72 7.87 8.59
CA ARG A 243 16.64 8.85 9.20
C ARG A 243 16.23 10.28 8.85
N ILE A 244 15.90 10.54 7.59
CA ILE A 244 15.53 11.90 7.14
C ILE A 244 14.21 12.32 7.79
N ILE A 245 13.19 11.46 7.75
CA ILE A 245 11.90 11.75 8.37
C ILE A 245 12.02 11.87 9.88
N GLY A 246 12.83 11.03 10.52
CA GLY A 246 13.10 11.15 11.96
C GLY A 246 13.74 12.50 12.36
N MET A 247 14.63 13.04 11.52
CA MET A 247 15.23 14.38 11.74
C MET A 247 14.18 15.49 11.58
N GLU A 248 13.28 15.42 10.61
CA GLU A 248 12.26 16.45 10.36
C GLU A 248 11.14 16.41 11.41
N THR A 249 10.77 15.23 11.89
CA THR A 249 9.65 15.03 12.82
C THR A 249 10.06 15.04 14.28
N GLY A 250 11.35 14.81 14.58
CA GLY A 250 11.84 14.62 15.95
C GLY A 250 11.30 13.37 16.66
N ARG A 251 10.76 12.41 15.91
CA ARG A 251 10.16 11.18 16.43
C ARG A 251 10.96 9.95 16.01
N LYS A 252 10.74 8.84 16.74
CA LYS A 252 11.23 7.53 16.30
C LYS A 252 10.49 7.12 15.05
N VAL A 253 11.22 6.75 14.00
CA VAL A 253 10.66 6.31 12.72
C VAL A 253 11.12 4.91 12.42
N VAL A 254 10.17 4.04 12.06
CA VAL A 254 10.41 2.64 11.68
C VAL A 254 9.78 2.40 10.32
N VAL A 255 10.54 1.81 9.41
CA VAL A 255 9.99 1.33 8.13
C VAL A 255 9.43 -0.06 8.33
N SER A 256 8.19 -0.28 7.92
CA SER A 256 7.61 -1.62 7.90
C SER A 256 8.37 -2.53 6.93
N PRO A 257 8.57 -3.80 7.25
CA PRO A 257 9.02 -4.75 6.26
C PRO A 257 8.07 -4.77 5.06
N VAL A 258 8.63 -4.84 3.85
CA VAL A 258 7.88 -4.87 2.59
C VAL A 258 6.74 -3.82 2.57
N PRO A 259 7.07 -2.52 2.73
CA PRO A 259 6.07 -1.49 3.05
C PRO A 259 4.98 -1.33 1.98
N ILE A 260 5.26 -1.72 0.73
CA ILE A 260 4.29 -1.70 -0.37
C ILE A 260 3.16 -2.75 -0.21
N LEU A 261 3.38 -3.80 0.57
CA LEU A 261 2.39 -4.87 0.77
C LEU A 261 1.58 -4.71 2.05
N VAL A 262 1.85 -3.72 2.89
CA VAL A 262 1.16 -3.54 4.18
C VAL A 262 -0.33 -3.28 3.97
N THR A 263 -0.67 -2.24 3.23
CA THR A 263 -2.07 -1.87 2.94
C THR A 263 -2.81 -2.96 2.18
N PRO A 264 -2.28 -3.53 1.06
CA PRO A 264 -2.95 -4.63 0.35
C PRO A 264 -3.19 -5.88 1.21
N ALA A 265 -2.21 -6.27 2.03
CA ALA A 265 -2.34 -7.40 2.94
C ALA A 265 -3.38 -7.12 4.04
N GLY A 266 -3.42 -5.88 4.56
CA GLY A 266 -4.42 -5.44 5.51
C GLY A 266 -5.84 -5.46 4.93
N ILE A 267 -6.01 -5.06 3.67
CA ILE A 267 -7.29 -5.17 2.96
C ILE A 267 -7.74 -6.63 2.90
N ALA A 268 -6.83 -7.55 2.56
CA ALA A 268 -7.15 -8.98 2.54
C ALA A 268 -7.53 -9.52 3.93
N LEU A 269 -6.84 -9.09 5.00
CA LEU A 269 -7.20 -9.42 6.39
C LEU A 269 -8.59 -8.93 6.76
N GLY A 270 -9.00 -7.76 6.27
CA GLY A 270 -10.32 -7.18 6.51
C GLY A 270 -11.44 -7.75 5.64
N SER A 271 -11.13 -8.61 4.66
CA SER A 271 -12.13 -9.31 3.84
C SER A 271 -12.89 -10.35 4.65
N LYS A 272 -14.20 -10.49 4.36
CA LYS A 272 -15.05 -11.49 5.03
C LYS A 272 -14.82 -12.91 4.53
N GLY A 273 -14.23 -13.08 3.34
CA GLY A 273 -14.01 -14.36 2.68
C GLY A 273 -15.26 -14.97 2.02
N ASN A 274 -15.03 -15.86 1.05
CA ASN A 274 -16.09 -16.61 0.37
C ASN A 274 -16.66 -17.65 1.35
N GLY A 275 -17.82 -17.42 1.93
CA GLY A 275 -18.44 -18.40 2.80
C GLY A 275 -19.11 -17.87 4.06
N ALA A 276 -19.01 -16.60 4.36
CA ALA A 276 -19.75 -15.93 5.42
C ALA A 276 -21.04 -15.32 4.85
N SER A 277 -22.02 -16.16 4.49
CA SER A 277 -23.42 -15.76 4.26
C SER A 277 -24.26 -16.18 5.47
#